data_2b311a7569aa5d7d665802a8a07f55c0
#
_entry.id   2b311a7569aa5d7d665802a8a07f55c0
#
_cell.length_a   1.000
_cell.length_b   1.000
_cell.length_c   1.000
_cell.angle_alpha   90.00
_cell.angle_beta   90.00
_cell.angle_gamma   90.00
#
_symmetry.space_group_name_H-M   'P 1'
#
loop_
_entity.id
_entity.type
_entity.pdbx_description
1 polymer ?
#
loop_
_entity_poly.entity_id
_entity_poly.type
_entity_poly.pdbx_seq_one_letter_code
_entity_poly.pdbx_strand_id
1 'polypeptide(L)'
;MSELDFTVDSQVGPYEVRFTDDALADLVSGPGRVVVLDQRVLELYRDAGALSLDAATTVAVEAREDSKSLERVPEIIEKLVAVGVRRSGELVAVGGGITQDIVAFIASILFRGMDWSFVPTTLLAQSDSCIGSKRSINAAGTKNLVGTFRAP
;
A
#
# COMPACT_ATOMS: atom_id res chain seq x y z
N MET A 1 7.81 -19.62 -8.44
CA MET A 1 6.50 -19.14 -8.91
C MET A 1 5.48 -20.21 -8.58
N SER A 2 4.39 -19.84 -7.93
CA SER A 2 3.24 -20.73 -7.68
C SER A 2 2.50 -20.99 -9.01
N GLU A 3 1.78 -22.12 -9.13
CA GLU A 3 0.89 -22.38 -10.28
C GLU A 3 -0.25 -21.34 -10.39
N LEU A 4 -0.48 -20.56 -9.34
CA LEU A 4 -1.52 -19.54 -9.27
C LEU A 4 -1.01 -18.14 -9.66
N ASP A 5 0.31 -17.95 -9.80
CA ASP A 5 0.89 -16.66 -10.16
C ASP A 5 0.48 -16.27 -11.59
N PHE A 6 0.14 -14.99 -11.79
CA PHE A 6 -0.23 -14.48 -13.10
C PHE A 6 0.16 -13.01 -13.28
N THR A 7 0.23 -12.58 -14.51
CA THR A 7 0.46 -11.19 -14.91
C THR A 7 -0.85 -10.54 -15.34
N VAL A 8 -1.08 -9.33 -14.89
CA VAL A 8 -2.20 -8.49 -15.32
C VAL A 8 -1.68 -7.45 -16.32
N ASP A 9 -2.21 -7.47 -17.54
CA ASP A 9 -1.95 -6.42 -18.52
C ASP A 9 -2.85 -5.22 -18.25
N SER A 10 -2.28 -4.16 -17.66
CA SER A 10 -2.99 -2.92 -17.40
C SER A 10 -2.64 -1.84 -18.42
N GLN A 11 -3.50 -0.80 -18.52
CA GLN A 11 -3.25 0.34 -19.42
C GLN A 11 -1.98 1.15 -19.07
N VAL A 12 -1.48 0.98 -17.85
CA VAL A 12 -0.28 1.68 -17.34
C VAL A 12 0.95 0.78 -17.26
N GLY A 13 0.86 -0.44 -17.78
CA GLY A 13 1.91 -1.46 -17.79
C GLY A 13 1.49 -2.75 -17.11
N PRO A 14 2.18 -3.84 -17.38
CA PRO A 14 1.92 -5.12 -16.72
C PRO A 14 2.40 -5.10 -15.28
N TYR A 15 1.72 -5.84 -14.42
CA TYR A 15 2.15 -6.12 -13.05
C TYR A 15 1.88 -7.58 -12.68
N GLU A 16 2.60 -8.08 -11.69
CA GLU A 16 2.53 -9.46 -11.26
C GLU A 16 1.64 -9.63 -10.04
N VAL A 17 0.82 -10.67 -10.04
CA VAL A 17 0.08 -11.17 -8.89
C VAL A 17 0.71 -12.48 -8.46
N ARG A 18 1.17 -12.55 -7.22
CA ARG A 18 1.83 -13.72 -6.65
C ARG A 18 1.05 -14.26 -5.48
N PHE A 19 0.94 -15.57 -5.41
CA PHE A 19 0.35 -16.31 -4.29
C PHE A 19 1.46 -16.99 -3.51
N THR A 20 1.67 -16.57 -2.28
CA THR A 20 2.73 -17.09 -1.41
C THR A 20 2.23 -17.15 0.04
N ASP A 21 2.71 -18.15 0.78
CA ASP A 21 2.40 -18.29 2.20
C ASP A 21 3.11 -17.24 3.06
N ASP A 22 4.21 -16.65 2.57
CA ASP A 22 5.08 -15.73 3.29
C ASP A 22 5.17 -14.32 2.65
N ALA A 23 4.12 -13.89 1.93
CA ALA A 23 4.10 -12.59 1.23
C ALA A 23 4.56 -11.40 2.08
N LEU A 24 4.19 -11.39 3.36
CA LEU A 24 4.58 -10.34 4.30
C LEU A 24 6.08 -10.39 4.62
N ALA A 25 6.63 -11.54 4.90
CA ALA A 25 8.04 -11.69 5.23
C ALA A 25 8.93 -11.30 4.03
N ASP A 26 8.55 -11.72 2.84
CA ASP A 26 9.30 -11.45 1.60
C ASP A 26 9.28 -9.97 1.21
N LEU A 27 8.13 -9.30 1.38
CA LEU A 27 7.96 -7.91 0.97
C LEU A 27 8.43 -6.91 2.04
N VAL A 28 8.34 -7.24 3.31
CA VAL A 28 8.70 -6.34 4.41
C VAL A 28 10.21 -6.24 4.63
N SER A 29 10.96 -7.28 4.34
CA SER A 29 12.42 -7.35 4.62
C SER A 29 13.31 -6.88 3.48
N GLY A 30 12.78 -6.39 2.38
CA GLY A 30 13.57 -5.94 1.23
C GLY A 30 14.29 -4.60 1.46
N PRO A 31 15.53 -4.44 0.97
CA PRO A 31 16.26 -3.19 1.12
C PRO A 31 15.55 -2.03 0.39
N GLY A 32 15.50 -0.87 1.04
CA GLY A 32 14.87 0.35 0.47
C GLY A 32 13.34 0.35 0.46
N ARG A 33 12.72 -0.63 1.10
CA ARG A 33 11.26 -0.70 1.25
C ARG A 33 10.79 0.05 2.48
N VAL A 34 9.66 0.74 2.32
CA VAL A 34 8.92 1.35 3.44
C VAL A 34 7.51 0.75 3.47
N VAL A 35 7.18 0.15 4.59
CA VAL A 35 5.89 -0.50 4.81
C VAL A 35 4.88 0.53 5.32
N VAL A 36 3.77 0.68 4.61
CA VAL A 36 2.61 1.44 5.07
C VAL A 36 1.49 0.46 5.38
N LEU A 37 1.12 0.40 6.64
CA LEU A 37 0.23 -0.68 7.07
C LEU A 37 -0.94 -0.15 7.88
N ASP A 38 -2.08 -0.82 7.74
CA ASP A 38 -3.27 -0.57 8.54
C ASP A 38 -2.96 -0.77 10.03
N GLN A 39 -3.28 0.23 10.85
CA GLN A 39 -3.09 0.19 12.32
C GLN A 39 -3.71 -1.07 12.93
N ARG A 40 -4.88 -1.49 12.48
CA ARG A 40 -5.54 -2.69 12.99
C ARG A 40 -4.80 -3.97 12.63
N VAL A 41 -4.25 -4.02 11.41
CA VAL A 41 -3.40 -5.15 10.97
C VAL A 41 -2.13 -5.21 11.80
N LEU A 42 -1.48 -4.06 12.06
CA LEU A 42 -0.31 -3.97 12.92
C LEU A 42 -0.56 -4.55 14.32
N GLU A 43 -1.69 -4.17 14.94
CA GLU A 43 -2.09 -4.67 16.26
C GLU A 43 -2.26 -6.20 16.26
N LEU A 44 -3.03 -6.72 15.29
CA LEU A 44 -3.30 -8.15 15.18
C LEU A 44 -2.02 -8.99 14.98
N TYR A 45 -1.11 -8.52 14.14
CA TYR A 45 0.14 -9.24 13.89
C TYR A 45 1.11 -9.14 15.05
N ARG A 46 1.14 -8.01 15.76
CA ARG A 46 1.96 -7.83 16.97
C ARG A 46 1.48 -8.77 18.09
N ASP A 47 0.16 -8.84 18.31
CA ASP A 47 -0.42 -9.69 19.33
C ASP A 47 -0.21 -11.19 19.03
N ALA A 48 -0.22 -11.56 17.76
CA ALA A 48 0.04 -12.92 17.31
C ALA A 48 1.55 -13.29 17.33
N GLY A 49 2.45 -12.33 17.54
CA GLY A 49 3.89 -12.55 17.41
C GLY A 49 4.35 -12.95 15.99
N ALA A 50 3.50 -12.69 15.01
CA ALA A 50 3.66 -13.23 13.66
C ALA A 50 4.54 -12.36 12.74
N LEU A 51 4.89 -11.13 13.14
CA LEU A 51 5.61 -10.21 12.28
C LEU A 51 6.64 -9.38 13.07
N SER A 52 7.90 -9.48 12.70
CA SER A 52 8.94 -8.56 13.13
C SER A 52 9.04 -7.40 12.14
N LEU A 53 8.28 -6.33 12.40
CA LEU A 53 8.37 -5.10 11.63
C LEU A 53 9.43 -4.19 12.22
N ASP A 54 10.34 -3.71 11.39
CA ASP A 54 11.26 -2.65 11.79
C ASP A 54 10.51 -1.31 11.87
N ALA A 55 10.42 -0.76 13.06
CA ALA A 55 9.79 0.55 13.30
C ALA A 55 10.47 1.68 12.50
N ALA A 56 11.75 1.52 12.14
CA ALA A 56 12.49 2.50 11.35
C ALA A 56 12.04 2.55 9.88
N THR A 57 11.31 1.55 9.40
CA THR A 57 10.83 1.47 8.01
C THR A 57 9.32 1.25 7.91
N THR A 58 8.59 1.42 9.02
CA THR A 58 7.16 1.15 9.08
C THR A 58 6.36 2.40 9.45
N VAL A 59 5.32 2.68 8.67
CA VAL A 59 4.35 3.76 8.90
C VAL A 59 2.96 3.14 9.09
N ALA A 60 2.37 3.30 10.26
CA ALA A 60 0.99 2.89 10.50
C ALA A 60 0.01 3.99 10.08
N VAL A 61 -1.08 3.59 9.42
CA VAL A 61 -2.18 4.46 9.02
C VAL A 61 -3.51 3.90 9.53
N GLU A 62 -4.42 4.77 9.92
CA GLU A 62 -5.79 4.37 10.23
C GLU A 62 -6.55 4.15 8.92
N ALA A 63 -6.96 2.90 8.64
CA ALA A 63 -7.72 2.55 7.44
C ALA A 63 -9.21 2.84 7.62
N ARG A 64 -9.55 4.12 7.76
CA ARG A 64 -10.92 4.63 7.84
C ARG A 64 -11.25 5.46 6.61
N GLU A 65 -12.52 5.53 6.23
CA GLU A 65 -12.95 6.28 5.05
C GLU A 65 -12.60 7.77 5.12
N ASP A 66 -12.66 8.37 6.32
CA ASP A 66 -12.26 9.76 6.58
C ASP A 66 -10.74 9.97 6.53
N SER A 67 -9.94 8.92 6.72
CA SER A 67 -8.49 8.96 6.56
C SER A 67 -8.05 8.90 5.09
N LYS A 68 -8.92 8.37 4.20
CA LYS A 68 -8.70 8.31 2.75
C LYS A 68 -9.01 9.66 2.12
N SER A 69 -8.30 10.72 2.51
CA SER A 69 -8.57 12.08 2.03
C SER A 69 -7.29 12.84 1.68
N LEU A 70 -7.42 13.78 0.74
CA LEU A 70 -6.31 14.62 0.29
C LEU A 70 -5.72 15.44 1.45
N GLU A 71 -6.57 15.84 2.39
CA GLU A 71 -6.20 16.63 3.58
C GLU A 71 -5.29 15.84 4.53
N ARG A 72 -5.35 14.50 4.51
CA ARG A 72 -4.51 13.61 5.32
C ARG A 72 -3.20 13.21 4.65
N VAL A 73 -3.09 13.36 3.35
CA VAL A 73 -1.89 12.99 2.59
C VAL A 73 -0.61 13.66 3.09
N PRO A 74 -0.57 14.96 3.41
CA PRO A 74 0.63 15.61 3.93
C PRO A 74 1.17 14.95 5.21
N GLU A 75 0.30 14.61 6.16
CA GLU A 75 0.70 13.95 7.41
C GLU A 75 1.37 12.59 7.15
N ILE A 76 0.83 11.81 6.21
CA ILE A 76 1.41 10.51 5.87
C ILE A 76 2.75 10.68 5.15
N ILE A 77 2.86 11.66 4.25
CA ILE A 77 4.13 11.99 3.59
C ILE A 77 5.20 12.41 4.60
N GLU A 78 4.86 13.21 5.60
CA GLU A 78 5.78 13.59 6.68
C GLU A 78 6.32 12.36 7.42
N LYS A 79 5.45 11.40 7.76
CA LYS A 79 5.86 10.13 8.37
C LYS A 79 6.77 9.31 7.46
N LEU A 80 6.47 9.24 6.15
CA LEU A 80 7.31 8.56 5.16
C LEU A 80 8.70 9.19 5.05
N VAL A 81 8.78 10.51 5.05
CA VAL A 81 10.05 11.24 5.04
C VAL A 81 10.84 10.98 6.32
N ALA A 82 10.18 10.96 7.48
CA ALA A 82 10.81 10.69 8.78
C ALA A 82 11.44 9.30 8.86
N VAL A 83 10.85 8.28 8.22
CA VAL A 83 11.42 6.92 8.11
C VAL A 83 12.39 6.77 6.94
N GLY A 84 12.73 7.86 6.24
CA GLY A 84 13.77 7.88 5.23
C GLY A 84 13.38 7.30 3.87
N VAL A 85 12.11 7.44 3.46
CA VAL A 85 11.67 7.05 2.10
C VAL A 85 12.55 7.69 1.02
N ARG A 86 12.89 6.94 -0.02
CA ARG A 86 13.77 7.39 -1.10
C ARG A 86 13.14 7.11 -2.47
N ARG A 87 13.49 7.91 -3.47
CA ARG A 87 13.00 7.78 -4.83
C ARG A 87 13.24 6.39 -5.46
N SER A 88 14.37 5.77 -5.13
CA SER A 88 14.74 4.43 -5.62
C SER A 88 14.19 3.30 -4.75
N GLY A 89 13.37 3.63 -3.76
CA GLY A 89 12.72 2.65 -2.89
C GLY A 89 11.34 2.26 -3.40
N GLU A 90 10.68 1.43 -2.61
CA GLU A 90 9.35 0.89 -2.88
C GLU A 90 8.46 1.12 -1.65
N LEU A 91 7.20 1.52 -1.87
CA LEU A 91 6.17 1.51 -0.82
C LEU A 91 5.46 0.16 -0.82
N VAL A 92 5.40 -0.48 0.32
CA VAL A 92 4.63 -1.72 0.50
C VAL A 92 3.37 -1.42 1.28
N ALA A 93 2.21 -1.46 0.63
CA ALA A 93 0.92 -1.32 1.28
C ALA A 93 0.48 -2.65 1.89
N VAL A 94 0.11 -2.66 3.18
CA VAL A 94 -0.42 -3.85 3.86
C VAL A 94 -1.74 -3.51 4.51
N GLY A 95 -2.85 -4.06 4.00
CA GLY A 95 -4.17 -3.70 4.51
C GLY A 95 -5.32 -4.03 3.58
N GLY A 96 -6.42 -3.34 3.75
CA GLY A 96 -7.59 -3.38 2.87
C GLY A 96 -7.54 -2.32 1.77
N GLY A 97 -8.65 -2.16 1.04
CA GLY A 97 -8.77 -1.22 -0.08
C GLY A 97 -8.48 0.24 0.29
N ILE A 98 -8.80 0.68 1.51
CA ILE A 98 -8.51 2.05 1.97
C ILE A 98 -6.99 2.29 2.05
N THR A 99 -6.25 1.37 2.68
CA THR A 99 -4.78 1.44 2.74
C THR A 99 -4.18 1.41 1.33
N GLN A 100 -4.70 0.55 0.47
CA GLN A 100 -4.32 0.46 -0.92
C GLN A 100 -4.49 1.79 -1.66
N ASP A 101 -5.67 2.41 -1.56
CA ASP A 101 -5.96 3.69 -2.24
C ASP A 101 -5.04 4.82 -1.76
N ILE A 102 -4.82 4.92 -0.44
CA ILE A 102 -3.91 5.90 0.16
C ILE A 102 -2.49 5.74 -0.37
N VAL A 103 -1.94 4.52 -0.30
CA VAL A 103 -0.54 4.26 -0.70
C VAL A 103 -0.35 4.43 -2.19
N ALA A 104 -1.25 3.90 -3.01
CA ALA A 104 -1.17 4.05 -4.46
C ALA A 104 -1.24 5.52 -4.90
N PHE A 105 -2.11 6.32 -4.26
CA PHE A 105 -2.18 7.76 -4.53
C PHE A 105 -0.87 8.45 -4.15
N ILE A 106 -0.35 8.20 -2.94
CA ILE A 106 0.93 8.76 -2.50
C ILE A 106 2.07 8.32 -3.41
N ALA A 107 2.15 7.04 -3.77
CA ALA A 107 3.16 6.52 -4.69
C ALA A 107 3.12 7.20 -6.07
N SER A 108 1.93 7.63 -6.51
CA SER A 108 1.78 8.32 -7.80
C SER A 108 2.33 9.74 -7.82
N ILE A 109 2.35 10.43 -6.67
CA ILE A 109 2.77 11.84 -6.56
C ILE A 109 4.15 12.01 -5.91
N LEU A 110 4.50 11.14 -4.96
CA LEU A 110 5.78 11.21 -4.24
C LEU A 110 6.93 10.97 -5.22
N PHE A 111 7.93 11.88 -5.21
CA PHE A 111 9.04 11.89 -6.17
C PHE A 111 8.63 11.91 -7.67
N ARG A 112 7.41 12.29 -8.00
CA ARG A 112 6.76 12.24 -9.33
C ARG A 112 6.46 10.82 -9.80
N GLY A 113 6.28 9.92 -8.88
CA GLY A 113 6.01 8.50 -9.07
C GLY A 113 7.14 7.64 -8.52
N MET A 114 6.78 6.66 -7.70
CA MET A 114 7.67 5.63 -7.18
C MET A 114 6.98 4.27 -7.22
N ASP A 115 7.75 3.22 -7.14
CA ASP A 115 7.22 1.86 -7.17
C ASP A 115 6.50 1.53 -5.86
N TRP A 116 5.51 0.69 -5.97
CA TRP A 116 4.74 0.23 -4.83
C TRP A 116 4.21 -1.19 -5.05
N SER A 117 3.96 -1.91 -3.96
CA SER A 117 3.38 -3.24 -3.93
C SER A 117 2.22 -3.29 -2.95
N PHE A 118 1.35 -4.27 -3.08
CA PHE A 118 0.21 -4.43 -2.21
C PHE A 118 0.07 -5.85 -1.65
N VAL A 119 -0.05 -5.95 -0.34
CA VAL A 119 -0.42 -7.17 0.40
C VAL A 119 -1.84 -7.01 0.93
N PRO A 120 -2.85 -7.57 0.25
CA PRO A 120 -4.24 -7.44 0.66
C PRO A 120 -4.54 -8.32 1.89
N THR A 121 -5.13 -7.72 2.93
CA THR A 121 -5.47 -8.41 4.19
C THR A 121 -6.98 -8.58 4.42
N THR A 122 -7.81 -8.10 3.51
CA THR A 122 -9.26 -8.28 3.56
C THR A 122 -9.73 -9.13 2.39
N LEU A 123 -10.81 -9.89 2.57
CA LEU A 123 -11.38 -10.72 1.51
C LEU A 123 -11.74 -9.88 0.25
N LEU A 124 -12.34 -8.71 0.44
CA LEU A 124 -12.67 -7.80 -0.67
C LEU A 124 -11.41 -7.33 -1.40
N ALA A 125 -10.35 -7.01 -0.68
CA ALA A 125 -9.10 -6.59 -1.31
C ALA A 125 -8.43 -7.73 -2.07
N GLN A 126 -8.50 -8.95 -1.59
CA GLN A 126 -7.93 -10.14 -2.24
C GLN A 126 -8.71 -10.56 -3.50
N SER A 127 -10.04 -10.41 -3.48
CA SER A 127 -10.91 -10.90 -4.57
C SER A 127 -11.19 -9.87 -5.65
N ASP A 128 -11.02 -8.58 -5.38
CA ASP A 128 -11.45 -7.49 -6.27
C ASP A 128 -10.44 -6.35 -6.32
N SER A 129 -10.24 -5.60 -5.23
CA SER A 129 -9.53 -4.33 -5.31
C SER A 129 -8.02 -4.46 -5.57
N CYS A 130 -7.40 -5.62 -5.34
CA CYS A 130 -5.99 -5.86 -5.69
C CYS A 130 -5.75 -5.89 -7.21
N ILE A 131 -6.80 -6.16 -7.99
CA ILE A 131 -6.73 -6.18 -9.45
C ILE A 131 -7.22 -4.83 -10.00
N GLY A 132 -6.38 -4.18 -10.79
CA GLY A 132 -6.70 -2.92 -11.44
C GLY A 132 -5.79 -1.76 -11.04
N SER A 133 -5.88 -0.67 -11.80
CA SER A 133 -5.01 0.50 -11.67
C SER A 133 -5.73 1.77 -11.19
N LYS A 134 -7.06 1.75 -11.11
CA LYS A 134 -7.85 2.92 -10.66
C LYS A 134 -7.75 3.07 -9.16
N ARG A 135 -7.28 4.21 -8.69
CA ARG A 135 -7.17 4.55 -7.28
C ARG A 135 -7.67 5.96 -7.06
N SER A 136 -8.41 6.17 -5.99
CA SER A 136 -8.97 7.48 -5.69
C SER A 136 -9.03 7.74 -4.19
N ILE A 137 -8.91 9.01 -3.84
CA ILE A 137 -9.08 9.51 -2.48
C ILE A 137 -10.13 10.60 -2.43
N ASN A 138 -10.62 10.85 -1.25
CA ASN A 138 -11.62 11.89 -0.99
C ASN A 138 -10.95 13.28 -0.96
N ALA A 139 -11.68 14.30 -1.33
CA ALA A 139 -11.23 15.69 -1.22
C ALA A 139 -12.44 16.62 -1.10
N ALA A 140 -12.30 17.72 -0.37
CA ALA A 140 -13.33 18.74 -0.21
C ALA A 140 -14.71 18.15 0.19
N GLY A 141 -14.74 17.15 1.04
CA GLY A 141 -15.96 16.48 1.49
C GLY A 141 -16.63 15.56 0.44
N THR A 142 -16.00 15.38 -0.72
CA THR A 142 -16.52 14.53 -1.81
C THR A 142 -15.72 13.24 -1.91
N LYS A 143 -16.42 12.10 -1.96
CA LYS A 143 -15.78 10.79 -2.08
C LYS A 143 -15.18 10.58 -3.47
N ASN A 144 -13.98 9.96 -3.49
CA ASN A 144 -13.29 9.53 -4.71
C ASN A 144 -13.14 10.64 -5.77
N LEU A 145 -12.94 11.88 -5.33
CA LEU A 145 -12.86 13.05 -6.21
C LEU A 145 -11.52 13.17 -6.92
N VAL A 146 -10.45 12.81 -6.26
CA VAL A 146 -9.07 12.91 -6.77
C VAL A 146 -8.49 11.52 -6.93
N GLY A 147 -7.92 11.23 -8.08
CA GLY A 147 -7.45 9.87 -8.34
C GLY A 147 -6.30 9.78 -9.32
N THR A 148 -5.82 8.58 -9.48
CA THR A 148 -4.73 8.21 -10.37
C THR A 148 -4.97 6.86 -11.01
N PHE A 149 -4.28 6.61 -12.11
CA PHE A 149 -4.19 5.29 -12.75
C PHE A 149 -2.77 4.76 -12.51
N ARG A 150 -2.57 4.05 -11.41
CA ARG A 150 -1.28 3.45 -11.08
C ARG A 150 -1.47 2.04 -10.54
N ALA A 151 -0.93 1.07 -11.28
CA ALA A 151 -0.85 -0.33 -10.86
C ALA A 151 0.25 -0.52 -9.79
N PRO A 152 0.15 -1.56 -8.97
CA PRO A 152 1.21 -1.99 -8.06
C PRO A 152 2.49 -2.39 -8.81
#